data_9488e5057fd9aa604fe7a761c498dabe
#
_entry.id   9488e5057fd9aa604fe7a761c498dabe
#
_cell.length_a   1.000
_cell.length_b   1.000
_cell.length_c   1.000
_cell.angle_alpha   90.00
_cell.angle_beta   90.00
_cell.angle_gamma   90.00
#
_symmetry.space_group_name_H-M   'P 1'
#
loop_
_entity.id
_entity.type
_entity.pdbx_description
1 polymer ?
#
loop_
_entity_poly.entity_id
_entity_poly.type
_entity_poly.pdbx_seq_one_letter_code
_entity_poly.pdbx_strand_id
1 'polypeptide(L)'
;MEIQQDLAIRGESVERIYDYYLSENFLVNRRYQRKLVWTIEEKQGFVDSIRQGFPIPLILVAEVIYKDKTRYEIIDGMQRLNAIVSFIEGEFSLDGKYFDLNTMAKSKLLLDKGDLSQKTPVLDREICTKVASYTFPLSVYKVESESKIDEIFRRINANGRHLSQQELRHVGVTGLFPEVVRRISSKIRGDSSHSDKLILNSMKNISINNKNLSYGIKIQDIFWVENNIITYSNVRDSRDEELIAHLLAYMLLGNNPPPPPTAKALDTFYGFDSSTRYDDENAQQISSFNEIEDAVKKIGPKILERQFLAVYEEIKNVLNASGKSNFPSLIFRRKWFSIHRHFQVIFLVFYELLVKENMKIDDYKNVAGKLDGIGDKNMTIKSTGGFWNAESRQDNLNAVIGVIKDKFTKRLGNDPALDCWKTQLQNLLMQSYTEQAQYDFKIGLHRLDDKGAFDEDLLHKVFRTLTAMANHGLDNVGYVIIGIADKETDAERLRPFMVLSRLIMKNFILQEWTKKQTSTIRV
;
A
#
# COMPACT_ATOMS: atom_id res chain seq x y z
N MET A 1 -11.08 -5.10 42.69
CA MET A 1 -11.78 -4.45 41.59
C MET A 1 -12.10 -5.54 40.59
N GLU A 2 -13.33 -6.06 40.59
CA GLU A 2 -13.75 -7.09 39.66
C GLU A 2 -13.77 -6.49 38.26
N ILE A 3 -12.92 -7.02 37.37
CA ILE A 3 -12.96 -6.69 35.95
C ILE A 3 -14.18 -7.43 35.39
N GLN A 4 -15.30 -6.74 35.34
CA GLN A 4 -16.48 -7.23 34.66
C GLN A 4 -16.13 -7.27 33.15
N GLN A 5 -15.78 -8.45 32.65
CA GLN A 5 -15.50 -8.67 31.24
C GLN A 5 -16.82 -8.64 30.48
N ASP A 6 -17.12 -7.54 29.83
CA ASP A 6 -18.26 -7.41 28.90
C ASP A 6 -17.96 -8.13 27.58
N LEU A 7 -17.72 -9.43 27.67
CA LEU A 7 -17.54 -10.30 26.50
C LEU A 7 -18.87 -10.99 26.21
N ALA A 8 -19.53 -10.58 25.14
CA ALA A 8 -20.74 -11.24 24.67
C ALA A 8 -20.42 -12.17 23.49
N ILE A 9 -20.69 -13.46 23.66
CA ILE A 9 -20.63 -14.42 22.54
C ILE A 9 -22.05 -14.65 22.05
N ARG A 10 -22.27 -14.45 20.75
CA ARG A 10 -23.56 -14.64 20.11
C ARG A 10 -23.41 -15.33 18.76
N GLY A 11 -24.44 -16.07 18.36
CA GLY A 11 -24.52 -16.63 17.02
C GLY A 11 -25.24 -15.63 16.10
N GLU A 12 -24.60 -15.25 15.00
CA GLU A 12 -25.21 -14.39 13.98
C GLU A 12 -25.29 -15.15 12.66
N SER A 13 -26.45 -15.15 12.00
CA SER A 13 -26.57 -15.79 10.68
C SER A 13 -25.70 -15.07 9.64
N VAL A 14 -25.30 -15.79 8.61
CA VAL A 14 -24.60 -15.21 7.44
C VAL A 14 -25.42 -14.05 6.85
N GLU A 15 -26.74 -14.19 6.77
CA GLU A 15 -27.64 -13.11 6.32
C GLU A 15 -27.52 -11.87 7.21
N ARG A 16 -27.44 -12.03 8.54
CA ARG A 16 -27.26 -10.92 9.48
C ARG A 16 -25.88 -10.28 9.37
N ILE A 17 -24.83 -11.09 9.19
CA ILE A 17 -23.48 -10.63 8.92
C ILE A 17 -23.43 -9.79 7.62
N TYR A 18 -24.14 -10.24 6.59
CA TYR A 18 -24.24 -9.49 5.33
C TYR A 18 -24.98 -8.17 5.50
N ASP A 19 -26.02 -8.12 6.34
CA ASP A 19 -26.71 -6.88 6.69
C ASP A 19 -25.80 -5.89 7.43
N TYR A 20 -24.97 -6.36 8.38
CA TYR A 20 -23.94 -5.54 9.04
C TYR A 20 -22.91 -5.00 8.03
N TYR A 21 -22.50 -5.81 7.07
CA TYR A 21 -21.58 -5.38 6.02
C TYR A 21 -22.18 -4.27 5.14
N LEU A 22 -23.41 -4.46 4.64
CA LEU A 22 -24.11 -3.47 3.82
C LEU A 22 -24.37 -2.15 4.57
N SER A 23 -24.59 -2.23 5.88
CA SER A 23 -24.79 -1.08 6.77
C SER A 23 -23.47 -0.41 7.20
N GLU A 24 -22.35 -0.83 6.65
CA GLU A 24 -21.00 -0.31 6.96
C GLU A 24 -20.60 -0.44 8.44
N ASN A 25 -21.13 -1.44 9.14
CA ASN A 25 -20.88 -1.60 10.57
C ASN A 25 -19.49 -2.20 10.87
N PHE A 26 -18.82 -2.83 9.91
CA PHE A 26 -17.50 -3.41 10.12
C PHE A 26 -16.38 -2.42 9.80
N LEU A 27 -15.51 -2.17 10.78
CA LEU A 27 -14.29 -1.38 10.64
C LEU A 27 -13.06 -2.29 10.61
N VAL A 28 -12.11 -1.92 9.79
CA VAL A 28 -10.79 -2.54 9.70
C VAL A 28 -9.76 -1.52 10.14
N ASN A 29 -8.96 -1.86 11.15
CA ASN A 29 -7.83 -1.06 11.57
C ASN A 29 -6.58 -1.52 10.82
N ARG A 30 -6.05 -0.65 9.97
CA ARG A 30 -4.93 -0.94 9.08
C ARG A 30 -3.57 -0.95 9.77
N ARG A 31 -3.50 -0.59 11.03
CA ARG A 31 -2.27 -0.74 11.82
C ARG A 31 -1.87 -2.20 11.94
N TYR A 32 -2.83 -3.12 11.95
CA TYR A 32 -2.61 -4.55 12.07
C TYR A 32 -3.35 -5.41 11.02
N GLN A 33 -4.46 -4.94 10.45
CA GLN A 33 -5.22 -5.66 9.41
C GLN A 33 -5.15 -4.92 8.07
N ARG A 34 -4.03 -5.06 7.37
CA ARG A 34 -3.69 -4.17 6.25
C ARG A 34 -4.21 -4.61 4.89
N LYS A 35 -4.43 -5.90 4.70
CA LYS A 35 -4.64 -6.49 3.38
C LYS A 35 -5.67 -7.60 3.45
N LEU A 36 -6.48 -7.71 2.39
CA LEU A 36 -7.17 -8.95 2.07
C LEU A 36 -6.20 -9.79 1.23
N VAL A 37 -5.84 -10.96 1.74
CA VAL A 37 -4.78 -11.79 1.15
C VAL A 37 -5.22 -13.20 0.77
N TRP A 38 -6.43 -13.62 1.16
CA TRP A 38 -6.91 -14.96 0.80
C TRP A 38 -7.08 -15.09 -0.70
N THR A 39 -6.55 -16.18 -1.25
CA THR A 39 -6.79 -16.57 -2.64
C THR A 39 -8.23 -17.00 -2.83
N ILE A 40 -8.64 -17.16 -4.10
CA ILE A 40 -9.98 -17.69 -4.42
C ILE A 40 -10.13 -19.10 -3.85
N GLU A 41 -9.12 -19.94 -3.94
CA GLU A 41 -9.12 -21.31 -3.43
C GLU A 41 -9.29 -21.35 -1.90
N GLU A 42 -8.61 -20.45 -1.17
CA GLU A 42 -8.76 -20.31 0.28
C GLU A 42 -10.18 -19.87 0.64
N LYS A 43 -10.75 -18.91 -0.10
CA LYS A 43 -12.15 -18.46 0.07
C LYS A 43 -13.15 -19.58 -0.25
N GLN A 44 -12.93 -20.32 -1.33
CA GLN A 44 -13.76 -21.47 -1.71
C GLN A 44 -13.74 -22.55 -0.64
N GLY A 45 -12.57 -22.92 -0.12
CA GLY A 45 -12.44 -23.92 0.96
C GLY A 45 -13.17 -23.49 2.23
N PHE A 46 -13.15 -22.19 2.57
CA PHE A 46 -13.89 -21.66 3.71
C PHE A 46 -15.40 -21.72 3.51
N VAL A 47 -15.91 -21.28 2.35
CA VAL A 47 -17.34 -21.34 2.02
C VAL A 47 -17.83 -22.78 1.93
N ASP A 48 -17.01 -23.69 1.41
CA ASP A 48 -17.34 -25.11 1.36
C ASP A 48 -17.48 -25.72 2.76
N SER A 49 -16.62 -25.33 3.70
CA SER A 49 -16.75 -25.73 5.12
C SER A 49 -18.10 -25.29 5.71
N ILE A 50 -18.56 -24.07 5.39
CA ILE A 50 -19.86 -23.55 5.80
C ILE A 50 -20.99 -24.36 5.16
N ARG A 51 -20.91 -24.63 3.85
CA ARG A 51 -21.89 -25.45 3.13
C ARG A 51 -22.05 -26.83 3.74
N GLN A 52 -20.96 -27.43 4.18
CA GLN A 52 -20.95 -28.75 4.80
C GLN A 52 -21.35 -28.73 6.29
N GLY A 53 -21.51 -27.54 6.88
CA GLY A 53 -21.88 -27.39 8.30
C GLY A 53 -20.73 -27.60 9.27
N PHE A 54 -19.48 -27.56 8.81
CA PHE A 54 -18.32 -27.66 9.71
C PHE A 54 -18.22 -26.43 10.63
N PRO A 55 -17.76 -26.59 11.88
CA PRO A 55 -17.52 -25.44 12.77
C PRO A 55 -16.40 -24.57 12.22
N ILE A 56 -16.61 -23.26 12.28
CA ILE A 56 -15.60 -22.26 11.90
C ILE A 56 -15.04 -21.56 13.14
N PRO A 57 -13.81 -21.06 13.10
CA PRO A 57 -13.28 -20.25 14.18
C PRO A 57 -14.14 -19.00 14.40
N LEU A 58 -14.27 -18.58 15.67
CA LEU A 58 -15.04 -17.40 16.04
C LEU A 58 -14.50 -16.12 15.38
N ILE A 59 -15.40 -15.19 15.09
CA ILE A 59 -15.04 -13.84 14.67
C ILE A 59 -15.02 -12.95 15.90
N LEU A 60 -13.92 -12.23 16.12
CA LEU A 60 -13.78 -11.33 17.24
C LEU A 60 -13.82 -9.88 16.76
N VAL A 61 -14.69 -9.09 17.39
CA VAL A 61 -14.84 -7.66 17.10
C VAL A 61 -14.85 -6.85 18.40
N ALA A 62 -14.36 -5.61 18.33
CA ALA A 62 -14.53 -4.61 19.37
C ALA A 62 -15.67 -3.67 18.99
N GLU A 63 -16.56 -3.41 19.93
CA GLU A 63 -17.59 -2.38 19.77
C GLU A 63 -16.94 -1.00 20.04
N VAL A 64 -16.96 -0.12 19.03
CA VAL A 64 -16.33 1.19 19.08
C VAL A 64 -17.29 2.27 18.55
N ILE A 65 -17.08 3.51 19.01
CA ILE A 65 -17.75 4.68 18.42
C ILE A 65 -16.82 5.26 17.35
N TYR A 66 -17.29 5.29 16.11
CA TYR A 66 -16.54 5.86 14.99
C TYR A 66 -17.47 6.74 14.14
N LYS A 67 -17.13 8.02 14.00
CA LYS A 67 -17.96 9.04 13.31
C LYS A 67 -19.41 9.03 13.84
N ASP A 68 -19.55 9.14 15.15
CA ASP A 68 -20.82 9.19 15.91
C ASP A 68 -21.75 8.00 15.71
N LYS A 69 -21.21 6.87 15.25
CA LYS A 69 -21.96 5.61 15.10
C LYS A 69 -21.25 4.48 15.82
N THR A 70 -22.03 3.61 16.46
CA THR A 70 -21.52 2.35 17.00
C THR A 70 -21.18 1.42 15.84
N ARG A 71 -19.93 0.94 15.82
CA ARG A 71 -19.40 0.04 14.79
C ARG A 71 -18.61 -1.09 15.44
N TYR A 72 -18.32 -2.11 14.66
CA TYR A 72 -17.53 -3.27 15.06
C TYR A 72 -16.15 -3.23 14.41
N GLU A 73 -15.12 -2.86 15.18
CA GLU A 73 -13.73 -2.96 14.73
C GLU A 73 -13.33 -4.45 14.76
N ILE A 74 -12.97 -4.99 13.59
CA ILE A 74 -12.61 -6.39 13.46
C ILE A 74 -11.24 -6.60 14.10
N ILE A 75 -11.15 -7.50 15.08
CA ILE A 75 -9.91 -7.93 15.72
C ILE A 75 -9.39 -9.20 15.06
N ASP A 76 -10.28 -10.18 14.82
CA ASP A 76 -9.97 -11.38 14.05
C ASP A 76 -11.16 -11.80 13.19
N GLY A 77 -10.87 -12.39 12.04
CA GLY A 77 -11.87 -12.90 11.11
C GLY A 77 -12.14 -12.05 9.88
N MET A 78 -11.34 -11.00 9.60
CA MET A 78 -11.52 -10.13 8.42
C MET A 78 -11.54 -10.93 7.11
N GLN A 79 -10.63 -11.89 6.92
CA GLN A 79 -10.58 -12.70 5.71
C GLN A 79 -11.84 -13.59 5.56
N ARG A 80 -12.34 -14.11 6.67
CA ARG A 80 -13.56 -14.95 6.73
C ARG A 80 -14.80 -14.14 6.39
N LEU A 81 -14.93 -12.93 6.96
CA LEU A 81 -16.01 -12.00 6.62
C LEU A 81 -15.96 -11.61 5.14
N ASN A 82 -14.78 -11.28 4.63
CA ASN A 82 -14.63 -10.96 3.22
C ASN A 82 -14.95 -12.17 2.32
N ALA A 83 -14.56 -13.38 2.68
CA ALA A 83 -14.82 -14.57 1.87
C ALA A 83 -16.32 -14.82 1.70
N ILE A 84 -17.11 -14.76 2.80
CA ILE A 84 -18.54 -15.01 2.71
C ILE A 84 -19.27 -13.90 1.95
N VAL A 85 -18.91 -12.64 2.17
CA VAL A 85 -19.48 -11.50 1.43
C VAL A 85 -19.15 -11.60 -0.06
N SER A 86 -17.89 -11.86 -0.39
CA SER A 86 -17.44 -12.04 -1.78
C SER A 86 -18.18 -13.17 -2.51
N PHE A 87 -18.49 -14.26 -1.80
CA PHE A 87 -19.28 -15.36 -2.35
C PHE A 87 -20.73 -14.94 -2.63
N ILE A 88 -21.39 -14.28 -1.67
CA ILE A 88 -22.76 -13.78 -1.84
C ILE A 88 -22.85 -12.82 -3.03
N GLU A 89 -21.88 -11.92 -3.18
CA GLU A 89 -21.83 -10.94 -4.28
C GLU A 89 -21.33 -11.54 -5.62
N GLY A 90 -21.11 -12.87 -5.66
CA GLY A 90 -20.76 -13.58 -6.88
C GLY A 90 -19.36 -13.26 -7.42
N GLU A 91 -18.40 -12.85 -6.55
CA GLU A 91 -17.02 -12.58 -6.99
C GLU A 91 -16.30 -13.86 -7.42
N PHE A 92 -16.64 -14.99 -6.82
CA PHE A 92 -16.14 -16.31 -7.18
C PHE A 92 -17.25 -17.37 -7.10
N SER A 93 -17.04 -18.49 -7.79
CA SER A 93 -17.95 -19.64 -7.81
C SER A 93 -17.53 -20.72 -6.80
N LEU A 94 -18.46 -21.53 -6.36
CA LEU A 94 -18.24 -22.78 -5.64
C LEU A 94 -18.66 -23.93 -6.56
N ASP A 95 -17.77 -24.86 -6.85
CA ASP A 95 -17.98 -25.94 -7.83
C ASP A 95 -18.45 -25.42 -9.20
N GLY A 96 -17.94 -24.25 -9.64
CA GLY A 96 -18.31 -23.62 -10.90
C GLY A 96 -19.66 -22.90 -10.88
N LYS A 97 -20.39 -22.88 -9.76
CA LYS A 97 -21.71 -22.25 -9.62
C LYS A 97 -21.65 -21.04 -8.66
N TYR A 98 -22.48 -20.04 -8.92
CA TYR A 98 -22.55 -18.80 -8.14
C TYR A 98 -23.73 -18.80 -7.17
N PHE A 99 -23.62 -18.03 -6.09
CA PHE A 99 -24.71 -17.84 -5.13
C PHE A 99 -25.97 -17.28 -5.80
N ASP A 100 -27.14 -17.84 -5.47
CA ASP A 100 -28.43 -17.32 -5.94
C ASP A 100 -28.81 -16.06 -5.15
N LEU A 101 -28.70 -14.90 -5.79
CA LEU A 101 -29.02 -13.60 -5.18
C LEU A 101 -30.48 -13.47 -4.73
N ASN A 102 -31.39 -14.32 -5.24
CA ASN A 102 -32.78 -14.36 -4.79
C ASN A 102 -32.98 -15.07 -3.44
N THR A 103 -31.91 -15.62 -2.84
CA THR A 103 -32.00 -16.39 -1.57
C THR A 103 -32.24 -15.48 -0.35
N MET A 104 -31.65 -14.29 -0.31
CA MET A 104 -31.75 -13.36 0.80
C MET A 104 -32.42 -12.05 0.36
N ALA A 105 -33.20 -11.42 1.27
CA ALA A 105 -33.92 -10.19 0.95
C ALA A 105 -32.99 -9.05 0.50
N LYS A 106 -31.83 -8.88 1.13
CA LYS A 106 -30.87 -7.81 0.80
C LYS A 106 -30.16 -8.06 -0.52
N SER A 107 -29.70 -9.27 -0.80
CA SER A 107 -29.06 -9.59 -2.09
C SER A 107 -30.06 -9.45 -3.24
N LYS A 108 -31.31 -9.86 -3.03
CA LYS A 108 -32.42 -9.66 -4.00
C LYS A 108 -32.65 -8.18 -4.26
N LEU A 109 -32.71 -7.35 -3.23
CA LEU A 109 -32.90 -5.90 -3.37
C LEU A 109 -31.77 -5.26 -4.22
N LEU A 110 -30.52 -5.66 -4.00
CA LEU A 110 -29.38 -5.16 -4.78
C LEU A 110 -29.41 -5.66 -6.23
N LEU A 111 -29.87 -6.89 -6.46
CA LEU A 111 -30.12 -7.43 -7.81
C LEU A 111 -31.20 -6.62 -8.53
N ASP A 112 -32.32 -6.35 -7.87
CA ASP A 112 -33.45 -5.61 -8.45
C ASP A 112 -33.11 -4.14 -8.77
N LYS A 113 -32.19 -3.54 -7.99
CA LYS A 113 -31.65 -2.20 -8.24
C LYS A 113 -30.57 -2.16 -9.34
N GLY A 114 -30.02 -3.30 -9.72
CA GLY A 114 -28.91 -3.39 -10.64
C GLY A 114 -27.52 -3.13 -10.01
N ASP A 115 -27.45 -3.03 -8.67
CA ASP A 115 -26.18 -2.88 -7.93
C ASP A 115 -25.37 -4.19 -7.95
N LEU A 116 -26.06 -5.35 -8.04
CA LEU A 116 -25.47 -6.66 -8.26
C LEU A 116 -26.05 -7.30 -9.51
N SER A 117 -25.30 -8.17 -10.14
CA SER A 117 -25.74 -8.97 -11.28
C SER A 117 -25.62 -10.46 -11.00
N GLN A 118 -26.69 -11.23 -11.30
CA GLN A 118 -26.66 -12.67 -11.15
C GLN A 118 -25.71 -13.30 -12.17
N LYS A 119 -24.70 -14.00 -11.68
CA LYS A 119 -23.79 -14.81 -12.53
C LYS A 119 -24.31 -16.24 -12.67
N THR A 120 -23.99 -16.87 -13.77
CA THR A 120 -24.43 -18.23 -14.13
C THR A 120 -23.23 -19.15 -14.35
N PRO A 121 -23.39 -20.47 -14.11
CA PRO A 121 -24.58 -21.15 -13.57
C PRO A 121 -24.80 -20.85 -12.08
N VAL A 122 -26.06 -20.96 -11.65
CA VAL A 122 -26.49 -20.65 -10.27
C VAL A 122 -26.44 -21.91 -9.41
N LEU A 123 -26.02 -21.78 -8.17
CA LEU A 123 -26.05 -22.85 -7.16
C LEU A 123 -27.49 -23.11 -6.70
N ASP A 124 -27.78 -24.35 -6.34
CA ASP A 124 -29.11 -24.74 -5.84
C ASP A 124 -29.53 -23.89 -4.64
N ARG A 125 -30.77 -23.40 -4.67
CA ARG A 125 -31.30 -22.50 -3.63
C ARG A 125 -31.26 -23.10 -2.23
N GLU A 126 -31.48 -24.40 -2.09
CA GLU A 126 -31.36 -25.08 -0.80
C GLU A 126 -29.95 -24.97 -0.21
N ILE A 127 -28.93 -25.09 -1.05
CA ILE A 127 -27.53 -24.94 -0.64
C ILE A 127 -27.27 -23.47 -0.27
N CYS A 128 -27.74 -22.52 -1.07
CA CYS A 128 -27.63 -21.10 -0.77
C CYS A 128 -28.33 -20.74 0.56
N THR A 129 -29.50 -21.33 0.83
CA THR A 129 -30.23 -21.14 2.08
C THR A 129 -29.47 -21.71 3.28
N LYS A 130 -28.84 -22.89 3.14
CA LYS A 130 -27.96 -23.44 4.19
C LYS A 130 -26.81 -22.50 4.51
N VAL A 131 -26.17 -21.94 3.48
CA VAL A 131 -25.09 -20.95 3.66
C VAL A 131 -25.63 -19.69 4.33
N ALA A 132 -26.76 -19.15 3.88
CA ALA A 132 -27.36 -17.92 4.42
C ALA A 132 -27.79 -18.05 5.89
N SER A 133 -28.28 -19.22 6.28
CA SER A 133 -28.73 -19.53 7.65
C SER A 133 -27.61 -20.01 8.56
N TYR A 134 -26.40 -20.30 8.03
CA TYR A 134 -25.29 -20.75 8.85
C TYR A 134 -24.95 -19.71 9.92
N THR A 135 -24.73 -20.18 11.15
CA THR A 135 -24.50 -19.32 12.32
C THR A 135 -23.01 -19.10 12.53
N PHE A 136 -22.57 -17.87 12.39
CA PHE A 136 -21.22 -17.42 12.75
C PHE A 136 -21.11 -17.20 14.25
N PRO A 137 -20.12 -17.79 14.94
CA PRO A 137 -19.82 -17.44 16.31
C PRO A 137 -19.15 -16.06 16.34
N LEU A 138 -19.86 -15.05 16.82
CA LEU A 138 -19.38 -13.67 16.94
C LEU A 138 -19.14 -13.34 18.41
N SER A 139 -17.91 -12.99 18.74
CA SER A 139 -17.53 -12.47 20.05
C SER A 139 -17.39 -10.94 19.96
N VAL A 140 -18.19 -10.24 20.74
CA VAL A 140 -18.19 -8.77 20.81
C VAL A 140 -17.59 -8.33 22.12
N TYR A 141 -16.53 -7.57 22.05
CA TYR A 141 -15.85 -6.99 23.20
C TYR A 141 -16.14 -5.48 23.27
N LYS A 142 -16.68 -5.01 24.39
CA LYS A 142 -16.84 -3.58 24.64
C LYS A 142 -15.55 -3.01 25.19
N VAL A 143 -15.03 -1.97 24.56
CA VAL A 143 -13.70 -1.44 24.84
C VAL A 143 -13.78 0.01 25.27
N GLU A 144 -13.09 0.35 26.34
CA GLU A 144 -13.00 1.71 26.87
C GLU A 144 -11.90 2.55 26.19
N SER A 145 -10.89 1.90 25.55
CA SER A 145 -9.77 2.60 24.91
C SER A 145 -9.17 1.84 23.72
N GLU A 146 -8.60 2.56 22.75
CA GLU A 146 -7.92 1.96 21.58
C GLU A 146 -6.72 1.10 21.97
N SER A 147 -5.95 1.50 22.98
CA SER A 147 -4.80 0.74 23.47
C SER A 147 -5.17 -0.67 23.94
N LYS A 148 -6.38 -0.84 24.45
CA LYS A 148 -6.89 -2.14 24.88
C LYS A 148 -7.19 -3.06 23.68
N ILE A 149 -7.66 -2.51 22.56
CA ILE A 149 -7.88 -3.25 21.32
C ILE A 149 -6.53 -3.78 20.80
N ASP A 150 -5.50 -2.93 20.77
CA ASP A 150 -4.16 -3.30 20.31
C ASP A 150 -3.57 -4.43 21.17
N GLU A 151 -3.79 -4.39 22.49
CA GLU A 151 -3.34 -5.44 23.42
C GLU A 151 -4.08 -6.76 23.16
N ILE A 152 -5.39 -6.74 23.00
CA ILE A 152 -6.20 -7.93 22.70
C ILE A 152 -5.76 -8.54 21.38
N PHE A 153 -5.59 -7.71 20.34
CA PHE A 153 -5.12 -8.17 19.05
C PHE A 153 -3.76 -8.87 19.16
N ARG A 154 -2.82 -8.28 19.90
CA ARG A 154 -1.49 -8.85 20.12
C ARG A 154 -1.57 -10.21 20.81
N ARG A 155 -2.34 -10.32 21.91
CA ARG A 155 -2.47 -11.58 22.68
C ARG A 155 -3.08 -12.71 21.87
N ILE A 156 -4.11 -12.42 21.06
CA ILE A 156 -4.78 -13.42 20.24
C ILE A 156 -3.85 -13.93 19.12
N ASN A 157 -3.13 -13.01 18.48
CA ASN A 157 -2.28 -13.35 17.34
C ASN A 157 -0.86 -13.81 17.74
N ALA A 158 -0.39 -13.53 18.96
CA ALA A 158 0.91 -14.00 19.45
C ALA A 158 1.03 -15.52 19.51
N ASN A 159 -0.09 -16.22 19.72
CA ASN A 159 -0.14 -17.69 19.80
C ASN A 159 -0.67 -18.35 18.52
N GLY A 160 -1.03 -17.56 17.49
CA GLY A 160 -1.57 -18.04 16.23
C GLY A 160 -0.52 -18.07 15.11
N ARG A 161 -0.54 -19.09 14.27
CA ARG A 161 0.37 -19.27 13.11
C ARG A 161 0.07 -18.33 11.93
N HIS A 162 -0.65 -17.22 12.11
CA HIS A 162 -1.26 -16.50 10.98
C HIS A 162 -0.63 -15.15 10.63
N LEU A 163 0.20 -14.59 11.52
CA LEU A 163 0.89 -13.32 11.22
C LEU A 163 2.37 -13.57 10.92
N SER A 164 2.87 -12.89 9.90
CA SER A 164 4.30 -12.85 9.62
C SER A 164 5.04 -12.08 10.72
N GLN A 165 6.36 -12.28 10.83
CA GLN A 165 7.20 -11.54 11.78
C GLN A 165 7.04 -10.02 11.62
N GLN A 166 6.91 -9.54 10.39
CA GLN A 166 6.74 -8.11 10.13
C GLN A 166 5.37 -7.61 10.56
N GLU A 167 4.33 -8.37 10.39
CA GLU A 167 3.00 -8.02 10.87
C GLU A 167 2.95 -7.99 12.39
N LEU A 168 3.62 -8.94 13.07
CA LEU A 168 3.75 -8.94 14.53
C LEU A 168 4.49 -7.70 15.05
N ARG A 169 5.56 -7.24 14.38
CA ARG A 169 6.27 -6.00 14.74
C ARG A 169 5.37 -4.78 14.74
N HIS A 170 4.39 -4.74 13.86
CA HIS A 170 3.49 -3.59 13.76
C HIS A 170 2.36 -3.57 14.80
N VAL A 171 2.09 -4.70 15.44
CA VAL A 171 0.99 -4.80 16.39
C VAL A 171 1.27 -3.97 17.64
N GLY A 172 0.41 -2.98 17.90
CA GLY A 172 0.49 -2.13 19.08
C GLY A 172 1.64 -1.11 19.07
N VAL A 173 2.35 -0.95 17.96
CA VAL A 173 3.43 0.05 17.84
C VAL A 173 2.88 1.33 17.19
N THR A 174 3.00 2.44 17.91
CA THR A 174 2.51 3.77 17.51
C THR A 174 3.63 4.73 17.09
N GLY A 175 4.83 4.21 16.80
CA GLY A 175 5.99 5.01 16.43
C GLY A 175 5.91 5.62 15.02
N LEU A 176 6.70 6.68 14.79
CA LEU A 176 6.83 7.34 13.49
C LEU A 176 7.57 6.46 12.46
N PHE A 177 8.58 5.70 12.90
CA PHE A 177 9.31 4.80 12.02
C PHE A 177 8.41 3.74 11.39
N PRO A 178 7.62 2.96 12.15
CA PRO A 178 6.63 2.05 11.61
C PRO A 178 5.60 2.72 10.69
N GLU A 179 5.18 3.94 11.03
CA GLU A 179 4.24 4.71 10.20
C GLU A 179 4.84 5.03 8.83
N VAL A 180 6.07 5.55 8.77
CA VAL A 180 6.76 5.85 7.50
C VAL A 180 6.96 4.60 6.66
N VAL A 181 7.36 3.47 7.27
CA VAL A 181 7.46 2.17 6.58
C VAL A 181 6.13 1.79 5.91
N ARG A 182 5.02 1.87 6.66
CA ARG A 182 3.69 1.57 6.13
C ARG A 182 3.30 2.47 4.98
N ARG A 183 3.53 3.79 5.11
CA ARG A 183 3.17 4.78 4.09
C ARG A 183 3.92 4.56 2.79
N ILE A 184 5.22 4.33 2.86
CA ILE A 184 6.05 4.03 1.68
C ILE A 184 5.60 2.74 1.02
N SER A 185 5.41 1.68 1.81
CA SER A 185 4.96 0.39 1.30
C SER A 185 3.60 0.47 0.61
N SER A 186 2.65 1.17 1.23
CA SER A 186 1.33 1.41 0.64
C SER A 186 1.43 2.15 -0.69
N LYS A 187 2.26 3.21 -0.76
CA LYS A 187 2.46 3.96 -2.01
C LYS A 187 3.07 3.12 -3.12
N ILE A 188 4.09 2.32 -2.82
CA ILE A 188 4.72 1.44 -3.82
C ILE A 188 3.78 0.34 -4.29
N ARG A 189 2.89 -0.14 -3.41
CA ARG A 189 1.83 -1.10 -3.80
C ARG A 189 0.73 -0.47 -4.64
N GLY A 190 0.62 0.86 -4.69
CA GLY A 190 -0.50 1.56 -5.31
C GLY A 190 -1.73 1.68 -4.40
N ASP A 191 -1.57 1.51 -3.10
CA ASP A 191 -2.61 1.74 -2.10
C ASP A 191 -2.59 3.22 -1.68
N SER A 192 -3.62 3.95 -2.11
CA SER A 192 -3.75 5.40 -1.88
C SER A 192 -4.57 5.77 -0.65
N SER A 193 -5.12 4.80 0.05
CA SER A 193 -5.90 5.10 1.24
C SER A 193 -5.01 5.70 2.34
N HIS A 194 -5.38 6.89 2.79
CA HIS A 194 -4.65 7.61 3.84
C HIS A 194 -5.18 7.30 5.26
N SER A 195 -6.33 6.64 5.37
CA SER A 195 -6.97 6.37 6.66
C SER A 195 -6.44 5.08 7.29
N ASP A 196 -6.07 5.14 8.57
CA ASP A 196 -5.74 3.95 9.36
C ASP A 196 -6.97 3.09 9.66
N LYS A 197 -8.18 3.67 9.63
CA LYS A 197 -9.45 2.94 9.83
C LYS A 197 -10.31 3.05 8.57
N LEU A 198 -10.68 1.91 8.02
CA LEU A 198 -11.55 1.78 6.85
C LEU A 198 -12.74 0.90 7.17
N ILE A 199 -13.86 1.14 6.48
CA ILE A 199 -14.97 0.17 6.45
C ILE A 199 -14.54 -1.05 5.61
N LEU A 200 -15.00 -2.24 6.00
CA LEU A 200 -14.64 -3.50 5.33
C LEU A 200 -14.95 -3.46 3.83
N ASN A 201 -16.02 -2.79 3.42
CA ASN A 201 -16.39 -2.58 2.01
C ASN A 201 -15.28 -1.92 1.19
N SER A 202 -14.62 -0.91 1.77
CA SER A 202 -13.51 -0.19 1.12
C SER A 202 -12.23 -1.01 1.01
N MET A 203 -12.06 -2.05 1.82
CA MET A 203 -10.89 -2.92 1.77
C MET A 203 -10.74 -3.68 0.46
N LYS A 204 -11.84 -3.88 -0.30
CA LYS A 204 -11.80 -4.50 -1.63
C LYS A 204 -10.90 -3.73 -2.59
N ASN A 205 -10.94 -2.39 -2.57
CA ASN A 205 -10.21 -1.53 -3.49
C ASN A 205 -8.69 -1.56 -3.28
N ILE A 206 -8.26 -1.87 -2.05
CA ILE A 206 -6.84 -1.94 -1.67
C ILE A 206 -6.38 -3.37 -1.38
N SER A 207 -7.23 -4.37 -1.64
CA SER A 207 -6.88 -5.77 -1.47
C SER A 207 -5.84 -6.19 -2.50
N ILE A 208 -4.92 -7.07 -2.07
CA ILE A 208 -3.93 -7.66 -2.97
C ILE A 208 -4.55 -8.91 -3.58
N ASN A 209 -4.98 -8.80 -4.83
CA ASN A 209 -5.75 -9.83 -5.49
C ASN A 209 -4.95 -10.61 -6.52
N ASN A 210 -5.36 -11.86 -6.72
CA ASN A 210 -5.01 -12.66 -7.90
C ASN A 210 -5.68 -12.11 -9.17
N LYS A 211 -5.17 -12.54 -10.33
CA LYS A 211 -5.53 -12.11 -11.68
C LYS A 211 -7.02 -12.09 -12.02
N ASN A 212 -7.87 -12.74 -11.22
CA ASN A 212 -9.25 -13.06 -11.61
C ASN A 212 -10.31 -12.08 -11.08
N LEU A 213 -9.91 -11.05 -10.33
CA LEU A 213 -10.83 -10.03 -9.83
C LEU A 213 -10.63 -8.71 -10.59
N SER A 214 -11.72 -8.02 -10.89
CA SER A 214 -11.71 -6.75 -11.63
C SER A 214 -11.32 -5.53 -10.78
N TYR A 215 -11.18 -5.72 -9.47
CA TYR A 215 -10.86 -4.66 -8.51
C TYR A 215 -9.64 -5.03 -7.65
N GLY A 216 -9.15 -4.05 -6.88
CA GLY A 216 -8.00 -4.21 -6.00
C GLY A 216 -6.66 -4.06 -6.72
N ILE A 217 -5.60 -4.27 -5.97
CA ILE A 217 -4.22 -4.15 -6.44
C ILE A 217 -3.80 -5.49 -7.04
N LYS A 218 -3.44 -5.50 -8.31
CA LYS A 218 -2.89 -6.69 -8.95
C LYS A 218 -1.47 -6.90 -8.45
N ILE A 219 -1.25 -7.98 -7.72
CA ILE A 219 0.03 -8.23 -7.05
C ILE A 219 1.21 -8.33 -8.03
N GLN A 220 0.99 -8.82 -9.25
CA GLN A 220 2.02 -8.91 -10.27
C GLN A 220 2.45 -7.55 -10.82
N ASP A 221 1.61 -6.50 -10.68
CA ASP A 221 1.90 -5.14 -11.13
C ASP A 221 2.63 -4.33 -10.04
N ILE A 222 2.80 -4.92 -8.83
CA ILE A 222 3.61 -4.32 -7.78
C ILE A 222 5.07 -4.41 -8.18
N PHE A 223 5.78 -3.29 -8.19
CA PHE A 223 7.18 -3.17 -8.61
C PHE A 223 8.09 -4.29 -8.07
N TRP A 224 7.91 -4.65 -6.80
CA TRP A 224 8.70 -5.70 -6.16
C TRP A 224 8.55 -7.06 -6.83
N VAL A 225 7.32 -7.41 -7.21
CA VAL A 225 6.96 -8.70 -7.83
C VAL A 225 7.25 -8.65 -9.33
N GLU A 226 6.86 -7.57 -10.01
CA GLU A 226 7.15 -7.33 -11.43
C GLU A 226 8.65 -7.47 -11.72
N ASN A 227 9.47 -6.92 -10.83
CA ASN A 227 10.93 -6.94 -10.96
C ASN A 227 11.60 -8.11 -10.23
N ASN A 228 10.86 -9.13 -9.83
CA ASN A 228 11.39 -10.33 -9.16
C ASN A 228 12.33 -10.05 -7.97
N ILE A 229 12.16 -8.90 -7.28
CA ILE A 229 12.94 -8.52 -6.09
C ILE A 229 12.51 -9.36 -4.91
N ILE A 230 11.20 -9.49 -4.72
CA ILE A 230 10.57 -10.42 -3.78
C ILE A 230 9.42 -11.16 -4.48
N THR A 231 9.02 -12.29 -3.92
CA THR A 231 7.97 -13.12 -4.49
C THR A 231 6.58 -12.61 -4.11
N TYR A 232 5.58 -13.09 -4.83
CA TYR A 232 4.17 -12.95 -4.51
C TYR A 232 3.85 -13.31 -3.04
N SER A 233 4.32 -14.46 -2.56
CA SER A 233 4.12 -14.88 -1.16
C SER A 233 4.75 -13.89 -0.18
N ASN A 234 5.93 -13.35 -0.50
CA ASN A 234 6.60 -12.38 0.36
C ASN A 234 5.80 -11.08 0.54
N VAL A 235 5.08 -10.61 -0.49
CA VAL A 235 4.21 -9.43 -0.37
C VAL A 235 2.98 -9.73 0.49
N ARG A 236 2.42 -10.95 0.40
CA ARG A 236 1.35 -11.40 1.31
C ARG A 236 1.82 -11.36 2.77
N ASP A 237 3.05 -11.77 3.03
CA ASP A 237 3.67 -11.83 4.35
C ASP A 237 4.30 -10.50 4.80
N SER A 238 4.01 -9.38 4.13
CA SER A 238 4.55 -8.04 4.44
C SER A 238 6.09 -7.93 4.40
N ARG A 239 6.79 -8.80 3.66
CA ARG A 239 8.25 -8.73 3.53
C ARG A 239 8.73 -7.56 2.68
N ASP A 240 7.87 -6.92 1.90
CA ASP A 240 8.13 -5.64 1.26
C ASP A 240 8.27 -4.52 2.30
N GLU A 241 7.49 -4.56 3.39
CA GLU A 241 7.66 -3.64 4.52
C GLU A 241 8.95 -3.92 5.29
N GLU A 242 9.31 -5.18 5.47
CA GLU A 242 10.61 -5.56 6.06
C GLU A 242 11.78 -5.03 5.22
N LEU A 243 11.71 -5.15 3.89
CA LEU A 243 12.71 -4.60 2.98
C LEU A 243 12.83 -3.08 3.14
N ILE A 244 11.70 -2.37 3.13
CA ILE A 244 11.66 -0.92 3.30
C ILE A 244 12.20 -0.53 4.68
N ALA A 245 11.85 -1.26 5.73
CA ALA A 245 12.34 -0.99 7.09
C ALA A 245 13.87 -1.10 7.19
N HIS A 246 14.48 -2.10 6.56
CA HIS A 246 15.95 -2.21 6.49
C HIS A 246 16.60 -1.03 5.76
N LEU A 247 16.00 -0.58 4.66
CA LEU A 247 16.50 0.57 3.89
C LEU A 247 16.38 1.86 4.69
N LEU A 248 15.22 2.10 5.32
CA LEU A 248 15.00 3.28 6.16
C LEU A 248 15.89 3.30 7.40
N ALA A 249 16.10 2.16 8.04
CA ALA A 249 17.00 2.07 9.19
C ALA A 249 18.43 2.50 8.80
N TYR A 250 18.92 2.09 7.61
CA TYR A 250 20.19 2.57 7.10
C TYR A 250 20.18 4.08 6.80
N MET A 251 19.12 4.58 6.17
CA MET A 251 19.01 6.01 5.85
C MET A 251 19.04 6.89 7.12
N LEU A 252 18.46 6.40 8.21
CA LEU A 252 18.38 7.10 9.49
C LEU A 252 19.65 6.97 10.33
N LEU A 253 20.21 5.77 10.43
CA LEU A 253 21.28 5.41 11.35
C LEU A 253 22.59 5.00 10.64
N GLY A 254 22.71 5.25 9.35
CA GLY A 254 23.80 4.77 8.49
C GLY A 254 25.17 5.41 8.72
N ASN A 255 25.34 6.16 9.82
CA ASN A 255 26.62 6.69 10.26
C ASN A 255 27.25 5.68 11.25
N ASN A 256 28.54 5.52 11.20
CA ASN A 256 29.39 4.55 11.89
C ASN A 256 28.98 4.09 13.31
N PRO A 257 28.69 2.80 13.52
CA PRO A 257 28.52 1.73 12.53
C PRO A 257 27.11 1.72 11.93
N PRO A 258 26.95 1.32 10.66
CA PRO A 258 25.61 1.19 10.09
C PRO A 258 24.83 0.06 10.77
N PRO A 259 23.49 0.19 10.89
CA PRO A 259 22.68 -0.82 11.57
C PRO A 259 22.76 -2.16 10.83
N PRO A 260 22.83 -3.30 11.55
CA PRO A 260 22.90 -4.61 10.91
C PRO A 260 21.57 -4.92 10.18
N PRO A 261 21.60 -5.49 8.97
CA PRO A 261 20.40 -5.84 8.21
C PRO A 261 19.80 -7.18 8.67
N THR A 262 19.47 -7.29 9.96
CA THR A 262 18.97 -8.51 10.58
C THR A 262 17.56 -8.35 11.13
N ALA A 263 16.81 -9.46 11.21
CA ALA A 263 15.48 -9.44 11.81
C ALA A 263 15.51 -8.95 13.26
N LYS A 264 16.53 -9.36 14.03
CA LYS A 264 16.70 -8.91 15.44
C LYS A 264 16.87 -7.38 15.55
N ALA A 265 17.62 -6.75 14.64
CA ALA A 265 17.75 -5.29 14.63
C ALA A 265 16.40 -4.61 14.34
N LEU A 266 15.60 -5.16 13.43
CA LEU A 266 14.26 -4.64 13.20
C LEU A 266 13.37 -4.83 14.43
N ASP A 267 13.44 -5.97 15.12
CA ASP A 267 12.69 -6.18 16.35
C ASP A 267 12.95 -5.05 17.35
N THR A 268 14.23 -4.67 17.57
CA THR A 268 14.58 -3.55 18.46
C THR A 268 14.08 -2.20 17.96
N PHE A 269 14.14 -1.91 16.65
CA PHE A 269 13.65 -0.65 16.07
C PHE A 269 12.13 -0.51 16.11
N TYR A 270 11.41 -1.62 16.18
CA TYR A 270 9.96 -1.63 16.40
C TYR A 270 9.58 -1.70 17.88
N GLY A 271 10.56 -1.78 18.81
CA GLY A 271 10.28 -2.03 20.22
C GLY A 271 9.62 -3.40 20.45
N PHE A 272 9.83 -4.34 19.52
CA PHE A 272 9.24 -5.68 19.56
C PHE A 272 10.25 -6.67 20.12
N ASP A 273 9.91 -7.32 21.23
CA ASP A 273 10.71 -8.41 21.80
C ASP A 273 10.00 -9.75 21.60
N SER A 274 10.59 -10.60 20.77
CA SER A 274 10.10 -11.95 20.55
C SER A 274 10.41 -12.90 21.70
N SER A 275 11.32 -12.53 22.62
CA SER A 275 11.81 -13.37 23.72
C SER A 275 11.10 -13.09 25.04
N THR A 276 10.48 -11.94 25.23
CA THR A 276 9.82 -11.58 26.48
C THR A 276 8.35 -11.91 26.46
N ARG A 277 7.98 -12.84 27.27
CA ARG A 277 6.67 -12.94 27.87
C ARG A 277 6.55 -11.82 28.89
N TYR A 278 5.95 -10.70 28.51
CA TYR A 278 5.23 -9.74 29.33
C TYR A 278 5.91 -8.99 30.49
N ASP A 279 7.16 -9.25 30.91
CA ASP A 279 7.59 -8.76 32.21
C ASP A 279 8.97 -8.07 32.34
N ASP A 280 9.72 -7.75 31.27
CA ASP A 280 10.98 -7.02 31.49
C ASP A 280 11.21 -5.84 30.56
N GLU A 281 11.36 -4.67 31.18
CA GLU A 281 11.86 -3.42 30.60
C GLU A 281 13.33 -3.60 30.19
N ASN A 282 13.58 -4.04 28.97
CA ASN A 282 14.94 -4.19 28.47
C ASN A 282 15.46 -2.81 28.01
N ALA A 283 16.24 -2.16 28.85
CA ALA A 283 16.74 -0.79 28.66
C ALA A 283 17.41 -0.55 27.29
N GLN A 284 18.05 -1.57 26.72
CA GLN A 284 18.73 -1.47 25.42
C GLN A 284 17.73 -1.43 24.23
N GLN A 285 16.58 -2.11 24.34
CA GLN A 285 15.55 -2.08 23.31
C GLN A 285 14.82 -0.75 23.28
N ILE A 286 14.50 -0.21 24.46
CA ILE A 286 13.92 1.13 24.61
C ILE A 286 14.87 2.17 24.03
N SER A 287 16.19 2.04 24.25
CA SER A 287 17.21 2.93 23.69
C SER A 287 17.22 2.90 22.16
N SER A 288 17.24 1.72 21.53
CA SER A 288 17.28 1.61 20.06
C SER A 288 15.99 2.06 19.38
N PHE A 289 14.84 1.79 20.01
CA PHE A 289 13.55 2.30 19.54
C PHE A 289 13.54 3.84 19.61
N ASN A 290 13.94 4.44 20.73
CA ASN A 290 13.98 5.89 20.87
C ASN A 290 14.97 6.54 19.90
N GLU A 291 16.13 5.92 19.69
CA GLU A 291 17.14 6.41 18.75
C GLU A 291 16.59 6.53 17.32
N ILE A 292 15.92 5.50 16.83
CA ILE A 292 15.36 5.54 15.47
C ILE A 292 14.16 6.50 15.36
N GLU A 293 13.31 6.55 16.40
CA GLU A 293 12.20 7.50 16.46
C GLU A 293 12.68 8.96 16.46
N ASP A 294 13.73 9.27 17.23
CA ASP A 294 14.32 10.59 17.26
C ASP A 294 15.03 10.95 15.95
N ALA A 295 15.64 9.97 15.28
CA ALA A 295 16.19 10.17 13.94
C ALA A 295 15.07 10.49 12.93
N VAL A 296 13.91 9.82 12.98
CA VAL A 296 12.75 10.14 12.14
C VAL A 296 12.22 11.54 12.45
N LYS A 297 12.09 11.92 13.73
CA LYS A 297 11.65 13.27 14.11
C LYS A 297 12.60 14.35 13.59
N LYS A 298 13.92 14.12 13.69
CA LYS A 298 14.95 15.05 13.25
C LYS A 298 14.91 15.33 11.75
N ILE A 299 14.73 14.30 10.91
CA ILE A 299 14.63 14.46 9.45
C ILE A 299 13.24 14.94 9.06
N GLY A 300 12.22 14.48 9.75
CA GLY A 300 10.80 14.67 9.46
C GLY A 300 10.23 13.53 8.59
N PRO A 301 9.10 12.92 9.01
CA PRO A 301 8.51 11.75 8.34
C PRO A 301 8.23 11.97 6.85
N LYS A 302 7.73 13.17 6.48
CA LYS A 302 7.42 13.52 5.08
C LYS A 302 8.68 13.71 4.22
N ILE A 303 9.76 14.21 4.81
CA ILE A 303 11.04 14.40 4.10
C ILE A 303 11.67 13.03 3.85
N LEU A 304 11.74 12.18 4.88
CA LEU A 304 12.27 10.83 4.78
C LEU A 304 11.53 10.00 3.72
N GLU A 305 10.21 10.08 3.72
CA GLU A 305 9.38 9.42 2.70
C GLU A 305 9.70 9.92 1.29
N ARG A 306 9.83 11.24 1.11
CA ARG A 306 10.19 11.83 -0.19
C ARG A 306 11.56 11.40 -0.66
N GLN A 307 12.57 11.41 0.22
CA GLN A 307 13.91 10.94 -0.11
C GLN A 307 13.90 9.48 -0.55
N PHE A 308 13.19 8.61 0.16
CA PHE A 308 13.05 7.20 -0.22
C PHE A 308 12.44 7.05 -1.62
N LEU A 309 11.31 7.72 -1.85
CA LEU A 309 10.60 7.62 -3.13
C LEU A 309 11.39 8.24 -4.29
N ALA A 310 12.17 9.31 -4.06
CA ALA A 310 13.06 9.87 -5.08
C ALA A 310 14.12 8.86 -5.52
N VAL A 311 14.79 8.21 -4.57
CA VAL A 311 15.77 7.14 -4.88
C VAL A 311 15.10 5.98 -5.63
N TYR A 312 13.93 5.57 -5.18
CA TYR A 312 13.14 4.51 -5.82
C TYR A 312 12.79 4.86 -7.28
N GLU A 313 12.35 6.08 -7.57
CA GLU A 313 12.04 6.51 -8.94
C GLU A 313 13.28 6.59 -9.83
N GLU A 314 14.42 7.04 -9.31
CA GLU A 314 15.66 7.07 -10.09
C GLU A 314 16.12 5.65 -10.49
N ILE A 315 15.93 4.65 -9.61
CA ILE A 315 16.20 3.25 -9.96
C ILE A 315 15.25 2.77 -11.07
N LYS A 316 13.96 3.13 -11.01
CA LYS A 316 12.99 2.81 -12.07
C LYS A 316 13.38 3.46 -13.40
N ASN A 317 13.80 4.72 -13.37
CA ASN A 317 14.25 5.44 -14.57
C ASN A 317 15.45 4.74 -15.22
N VAL A 318 16.43 4.31 -14.42
CA VAL A 318 17.57 3.54 -14.92
C VAL A 318 17.13 2.19 -15.49
N LEU A 319 16.24 1.47 -14.80
CA LEU A 319 15.74 0.19 -15.30
C LEU A 319 15.00 0.37 -16.64
N ASN A 320 14.12 1.36 -16.73
CA ASN A 320 13.40 1.67 -17.97
C ASN A 320 14.36 2.05 -19.13
N ALA A 321 15.38 2.85 -18.83
CA ALA A 321 16.39 3.25 -19.83
C ALA A 321 17.28 2.10 -20.28
N SER A 322 17.41 1.04 -19.48
CA SER A 322 18.24 -0.13 -19.78
C SER A 322 17.71 -1.00 -20.92
N GLY A 323 16.40 -0.93 -21.20
CA GLY A 323 15.71 -1.85 -22.11
C GLY A 323 15.63 -3.29 -21.62
N LYS A 324 15.99 -3.57 -20.36
CA LYS A 324 15.88 -4.90 -19.74
C LYS A 324 14.47 -5.15 -19.23
N SER A 325 14.05 -6.40 -19.20
CA SER A 325 12.68 -6.78 -18.81
C SER A 325 12.37 -6.65 -17.32
N ASN A 326 13.40 -6.70 -16.46
CA ASN A 326 13.26 -6.63 -15.01
C ASN A 326 14.60 -6.37 -14.33
N PHE A 327 14.57 -6.12 -13.01
CA PHE A 327 15.76 -5.80 -12.23
C PHE A 327 16.85 -6.91 -12.24
N PRO A 328 16.54 -8.22 -12.10
CA PRO A 328 17.56 -9.25 -12.23
C PRO A 328 18.29 -9.23 -13.57
N SER A 329 17.58 -9.02 -14.67
CA SER A 329 18.19 -8.97 -16.00
C SER A 329 19.08 -7.76 -16.23
N LEU A 330 18.91 -6.70 -15.43
CA LEU A 330 19.81 -5.55 -15.42
C LEU A 330 21.13 -5.88 -14.71
N ILE A 331 21.08 -6.49 -13.52
CA ILE A 331 22.26 -6.65 -12.66
C ILE A 331 22.98 -7.99 -12.82
N PHE A 332 22.35 -9.02 -13.43
CA PHE A 332 22.92 -10.33 -13.65
C PHE A 332 22.86 -10.76 -15.11
N ARG A 333 23.87 -11.53 -15.52
CA ARG A 333 23.90 -12.24 -16.81
C ARG A 333 23.40 -13.67 -16.72
N ARG A 334 23.20 -14.19 -15.51
CA ARG A 334 22.67 -15.53 -15.19
C ARG A 334 21.35 -15.44 -14.46
N LYS A 335 20.59 -16.54 -14.42
CA LYS A 335 19.37 -16.62 -13.59
C LYS A 335 19.73 -16.64 -12.11
N TRP A 336 19.10 -15.77 -11.32
CA TRP A 336 19.20 -15.73 -9.86
C TRP A 336 17.83 -15.89 -9.20
N PHE A 337 17.79 -16.48 -7.98
CA PHE A 337 16.55 -16.80 -7.29
C PHE A 337 16.24 -15.92 -6.08
N SER A 338 17.19 -15.15 -5.57
CA SER A 338 17.01 -14.32 -4.38
C SER A 338 17.84 -13.04 -4.51
N ILE A 339 17.19 -11.94 -4.86
CA ILE A 339 17.87 -10.70 -5.23
C ILE A 339 17.56 -9.53 -4.30
N HIS A 340 16.74 -9.72 -3.27
CA HIS A 340 16.36 -8.64 -2.35
C HIS A 340 17.57 -7.96 -1.68
N ARG A 341 18.65 -8.70 -1.39
CA ARG A 341 19.90 -8.14 -0.84
C ARG A 341 20.65 -7.30 -1.88
N HIS A 342 20.67 -7.75 -3.14
CA HIS A 342 21.26 -7.00 -4.23
C HIS A 342 20.50 -5.69 -4.50
N PHE A 343 19.18 -5.75 -4.41
CA PHE A 343 18.36 -4.55 -4.50
C PHE A 343 18.64 -3.59 -3.34
N GLN A 344 18.81 -4.09 -2.09
CA GLN A 344 19.22 -3.25 -0.97
C GLN A 344 20.53 -2.51 -1.27
N VAL A 345 21.55 -3.21 -1.79
CA VAL A 345 22.83 -2.58 -2.15
C VAL A 345 22.63 -1.48 -3.18
N ILE A 346 21.93 -1.76 -4.29
CA ILE A 346 21.70 -0.77 -5.35
C ILE A 346 20.92 0.43 -4.81
N PHE A 347 19.85 0.20 -4.04
CA PHE A 347 19.06 1.28 -3.45
C PHE A 347 19.92 2.18 -2.56
N LEU A 348 20.72 1.59 -1.68
CA LEU A 348 21.55 2.32 -0.74
C LEU A 348 22.68 3.07 -1.45
N VAL A 349 23.26 2.50 -2.51
CA VAL A 349 24.25 3.20 -3.35
C VAL A 349 23.63 4.45 -4.02
N PHE A 350 22.42 4.31 -4.55
CA PHE A 350 21.71 5.47 -5.12
C PHE A 350 21.39 6.50 -4.04
N TYR A 351 20.99 6.07 -2.85
CA TYR A 351 20.78 6.97 -1.71
C TYR A 351 22.05 7.74 -1.32
N GLU A 352 23.20 7.05 -1.20
CA GLU A 352 24.48 7.70 -0.89
C GLU A 352 24.83 8.76 -1.94
N LEU A 353 24.71 8.42 -3.23
CA LEU A 353 25.09 9.34 -4.30
C LEU A 353 24.08 10.47 -4.49
N LEU A 354 22.78 10.16 -4.56
CA LEU A 354 21.74 11.14 -4.88
C LEU A 354 21.40 12.06 -3.71
N VAL A 355 21.31 11.50 -2.48
CA VAL A 355 20.85 12.24 -1.32
C VAL A 355 22.01 12.74 -0.47
N LYS A 356 22.92 11.87 -0.03
CA LYS A 356 24.02 12.30 0.84
C LYS A 356 25.10 13.11 0.10
N GLU A 357 25.47 12.69 -1.10
CA GLU A 357 26.48 13.42 -1.89
C GLU A 357 25.87 14.52 -2.80
N ASN A 358 24.54 14.64 -2.81
CA ASN A 358 23.77 15.60 -3.61
C ASN A 358 24.13 15.54 -5.11
N MET A 359 24.14 14.33 -5.66
CA MET A 359 24.43 14.10 -7.07
C MET A 359 23.13 13.87 -7.86
N LYS A 360 23.23 13.90 -9.19
CA LYS A 360 22.16 13.61 -10.13
C LYS A 360 22.64 12.69 -11.25
N ILE A 361 21.69 12.06 -11.93
CA ILE A 361 21.93 11.28 -13.13
C ILE A 361 21.59 12.15 -14.34
N ASP A 362 22.56 12.37 -15.21
CA ASP A 362 22.34 13.10 -16.47
C ASP A 362 21.96 12.14 -17.62
N ASP A 363 22.47 10.91 -17.60
CA ASP A 363 22.17 9.89 -18.60
C ASP A 363 21.93 8.52 -17.95
N TYR A 364 20.66 8.12 -17.93
CA TYR A 364 20.21 6.85 -17.36
C TYR A 364 20.76 5.63 -18.09
N LYS A 365 20.96 5.70 -19.42
CA LYS A 365 21.52 4.60 -20.20
C LYS A 365 22.96 4.31 -19.82
N ASN A 366 23.74 5.34 -19.55
CA ASN A 366 25.12 5.19 -19.10
C ASN A 366 25.21 4.51 -17.74
N VAL A 367 24.34 4.89 -16.79
CA VAL A 367 24.24 4.23 -15.48
C VAL A 367 23.80 2.78 -15.65
N ALA A 368 22.76 2.53 -16.46
CA ALA A 368 22.27 1.18 -16.75
C ALA A 368 23.38 0.28 -17.36
N GLY A 369 24.17 0.83 -18.27
CA GLY A 369 25.32 0.12 -18.87
C GLY A 369 26.38 -0.30 -17.85
N LYS A 370 26.61 0.52 -16.81
CA LYS A 370 27.51 0.18 -15.69
C LYS A 370 26.92 -0.87 -14.74
N LEU A 371 25.59 -0.87 -14.59
CA LEU A 371 24.89 -1.86 -13.77
C LEU A 371 24.78 -3.23 -14.46
N ASP A 372 24.95 -3.33 -15.78
CA ASP A 372 24.82 -4.59 -16.52
C ASP A 372 25.84 -5.63 -16.07
N GLY A 373 25.37 -6.64 -15.37
CA GLY A 373 26.16 -7.74 -14.81
C GLY A 373 26.96 -7.38 -13.55
N ILE A 374 26.67 -6.25 -12.89
CA ILE A 374 27.38 -5.81 -11.67
C ILE A 374 27.21 -6.81 -10.51
N GLY A 375 26.07 -7.47 -10.44
CA GLY A 375 25.78 -8.48 -9.42
C GLY A 375 26.68 -9.72 -9.53
N ASP A 376 27.11 -10.07 -10.76
CA ASP A 376 28.02 -11.19 -10.98
C ASP A 376 29.49 -10.82 -10.72
N LYS A 377 29.85 -9.55 -10.91
CA LYS A 377 31.24 -9.12 -10.95
C LYS A 377 31.73 -8.41 -9.69
N ASN A 378 30.87 -7.57 -9.12
CA ASN A 378 31.28 -6.61 -8.10
C ASN A 378 30.55 -6.81 -6.76
N MET A 379 29.55 -7.71 -6.69
CA MET A 379 28.86 -7.99 -5.44
C MET A 379 29.22 -9.39 -4.93
N THR A 380 29.62 -9.46 -3.66
CA THR A 380 29.92 -10.72 -2.98
C THR A 380 28.83 -10.97 -1.92
N ILE A 381 27.65 -11.41 -2.38
CA ILE A 381 26.51 -11.69 -1.50
C ILE A 381 26.26 -13.18 -1.43
N LYS A 382 26.56 -13.79 -0.26
CA LYS A 382 26.31 -15.22 -0.02
C LYS A 382 24.84 -15.43 0.30
N SER A 383 24.23 -16.47 -0.28
CA SER A 383 22.82 -16.81 -0.12
C SER A 383 22.50 -17.47 1.24
N THR A 384 23.49 -18.06 1.90
CA THR A 384 23.33 -18.78 3.17
C THR A 384 23.55 -17.88 4.40
N GLY A 385 22.74 -18.09 5.45
CA GLY A 385 22.61 -17.23 6.63
C GLY A 385 23.91 -16.90 7.37
N GLY A 386 23.89 -15.78 8.11
CA GLY A 386 24.96 -15.31 8.98
C GLY A 386 26.00 -14.38 8.31
N PHE A 387 26.17 -14.44 7.00
CA PHE A 387 27.16 -13.63 6.29
C PHE A 387 26.62 -12.25 5.83
N TRP A 388 25.34 -11.98 5.94
CA TRP A 388 24.74 -10.70 5.60
C TRP A 388 24.67 -9.83 6.86
N ASN A 389 25.74 -9.13 7.15
CA ASN A 389 25.90 -8.21 8.28
C ASN A 389 26.16 -6.77 7.79
N ALA A 390 26.37 -5.84 8.71
CA ALA A 390 26.61 -4.44 8.38
C ALA A 390 27.87 -4.23 7.55
N GLU A 391 28.96 -4.93 7.88
CA GLU A 391 30.25 -4.86 7.18
C GLU A 391 30.13 -5.38 5.75
N SER A 392 29.62 -6.61 5.57
CA SER A 392 29.40 -7.19 4.23
C SER A 392 28.50 -6.31 3.35
N ARG A 393 27.47 -5.68 3.94
CA ARG A 393 26.63 -4.73 3.20
C ARG A 393 27.44 -3.51 2.78
N GLN A 394 28.25 -2.93 3.68
CA GLN A 394 29.07 -1.75 3.39
C GLN A 394 30.13 -2.01 2.32
N ASP A 395 30.77 -3.18 2.36
CA ASP A 395 31.77 -3.57 1.35
C ASP A 395 31.13 -3.66 -0.05
N ASN A 396 29.94 -4.25 -0.14
CA ASN A 396 29.20 -4.31 -1.41
C ASN A 396 28.76 -2.92 -1.88
N LEU A 397 28.36 -2.02 -0.97
CA LEU A 397 28.04 -0.63 -1.31
C LEU A 397 29.29 0.07 -1.92
N ASN A 398 30.43 0.00 -1.23
CA ASN A 398 31.67 0.63 -1.66
C ASN A 398 32.12 0.10 -3.03
N ALA A 399 32.02 -1.19 -3.24
CA ALA A 399 32.37 -1.82 -4.52
C ALA A 399 31.49 -1.30 -5.68
N VAL A 400 30.19 -1.19 -5.45
CA VAL A 400 29.25 -0.68 -6.48
C VAL A 400 29.42 0.82 -6.69
N ILE A 401 29.58 1.62 -5.64
CA ILE A 401 29.85 3.07 -5.74
C ILE A 401 31.09 3.30 -6.63
N GLY A 402 32.19 2.54 -6.41
CA GLY A 402 33.40 2.63 -7.19
C GLY A 402 33.21 2.41 -8.70
N VAL A 403 32.18 1.63 -9.08
CA VAL A 403 31.89 1.34 -10.50
C VAL A 403 31.03 2.40 -11.16
N ILE A 404 30.04 2.98 -10.43
CA ILE A 404 29.00 3.81 -11.06
C ILE A 404 29.14 5.31 -10.77
N LYS A 405 29.90 5.71 -9.76
CA LYS A 405 29.98 7.12 -9.31
C LYS A 405 30.38 8.09 -10.41
N ASP A 406 31.23 7.67 -11.35
CA ASP A 406 31.67 8.46 -12.51
C ASP A 406 30.55 8.82 -13.50
N LYS A 407 29.37 8.20 -13.35
CA LYS A 407 28.14 8.47 -14.13
C LYS A 407 27.16 9.40 -13.43
N PHE A 408 27.53 9.88 -12.26
CA PHE A 408 26.75 10.86 -11.51
C PHE A 408 27.49 12.19 -11.49
N THR A 409 26.75 13.29 -11.57
CA THR A 409 27.30 14.65 -11.53
C THR A 409 26.78 15.39 -10.32
N LYS A 410 27.55 16.34 -9.80
CA LYS A 410 27.09 17.16 -8.67
C LYS A 410 25.90 18.00 -9.08
N ARG A 411 24.89 18.04 -8.24
CA ARG A 411 23.71 18.86 -8.41
C ARG A 411 24.01 20.29 -7.97
N LEU A 412 23.68 21.25 -8.82
CA LEU A 412 23.68 22.66 -8.47
C LEU A 412 22.26 23.03 -8.05
N GLY A 413 21.96 23.08 -6.75
CA GLY A 413 20.65 23.48 -6.23
C GLY A 413 19.87 22.37 -5.55
N ASN A 414 18.57 22.31 -5.75
CA ASN A 414 17.56 21.64 -4.92
C ASN A 414 17.76 20.15 -4.66
N ASP A 415 17.37 19.76 -3.44
CA ASP A 415 17.26 18.40 -2.92
C ASP A 415 16.43 17.49 -3.87
N PRO A 416 16.94 16.27 -4.23
CA PRO A 416 16.18 15.27 -5.00
C PRO A 416 14.83 14.91 -4.39
N ALA A 417 14.65 15.07 -3.07
CA ALA A 417 13.39 14.85 -2.40
C ALA A 417 12.24 15.76 -2.88
N LEU A 418 12.54 16.85 -3.58
CA LEU A 418 11.52 17.77 -4.12
C LEU A 418 10.96 17.31 -5.48
N ASP A 419 11.61 16.37 -6.16
CA ASP A 419 11.18 15.89 -7.49
C ASP A 419 10.16 14.74 -7.44
N CYS A 420 9.68 14.37 -6.27
CA CYS A 420 8.73 13.24 -6.08
C CYS A 420 7.31 13.49 -6.59
N TRP A 421 7.01 14.68 -7.09
CA TRP A 421 5.68 15.01 -7.59
C TRP A 421 5.20 14.10 -8.73
N LYS A 422 6.12 13.58 -9.56
CA LYS A 422 5.78 12.64 -10.66
C LYS A 422 5.13 11.37 -10.16
N THR A 423 5.71 10.74 -9.14
CA THR A 423 5.14 9.52 -8.53
C THR A 423 3.80 9.80 -7.86
N GLN A 424 3.67 10.96 -7.21
CA GLN A 424 2.40 11.37 -6.61
C GLN A 424 1.33 11.57 -7.69
N LEU A 425 1.66 12.26 -8.78
CA LEU A 425 0.74 12.46 -9.89
C LEU A 425 0.37 11.14 -10.58
N GLN A 426 1.33 10.26 -10.84
CA GLN A 426 1.07 8.94 -11.41
C GLN A 426 0.14 8.12 -10.53
N ASN A 427 0.39 8.07 -9.21
CA ASN A 427 -0.46 7.37 -8.27
C ASN A 427 -1.87 7.96 -8.23
N LEU A 428 -1.99 9.30 -8.20
CA LEU A 428 -3.28 9.98 -8.25
C LEU A 428 -4.08 9.61 -9.51
N LEU A 429 -3.42 9.63 -10.68
CA LEU A 429 -4.06 9.28 -11.96
C LEU A 429 -4.39 7.78 -12.08
N MET A 430 -3.58 6.89 -11.50
CA MET A 430 -3.85 5.46 -11.49
C MET A 430 -5.02 5.06 -10.58
N GLN A 431 -5.32 5.85 -9.58
CA GLN A 431 -6.28 5.54 -8.51
C GLN A 431 -7.62 6.27 -8.66
N SER A 432 -7.65 7.40 -9.37
CA SER A 432 -8.88 8.15 -9.62
C SER A 432 -9.64 7.57 -10.80
N TYR A 433 -10.56 6.64 -10.53
CA TYR A 433 -11.52 6.17 -11.55
C TYR A 433 -12.73 7.11 -11.72
N THR A 434 -12.97 7.97 -10.72
CA THR A 434 -14.07 8.95 -10.70
C THR A 434 -13.64 10.15 -9.87
N GLU A 435 -14.23 11.32 -10.13
CA GLU A 435 -14.10 12.49 -9.25
C GLU A 435 -14.53 12.08 -7.84
N GLN A 436 -13.61 12.20 -6.90
CA GLN A 436 -13.86 11.96 -5.48
C GLN A 436 -13.77 13.30 -4.74
N ALA A 437 -14.30 13.38 -3.53
CA ALA A 437 -14.27 14.59 -2.70
C ALA A 437 -12.86 15.19 -2.46
N GLN A 438 -11.80 14.45 -2.79
CA GLN A 438 -10.41 14.85 -2.59
C GLN A 438 -9.64 15.16 -3.89
N TYR A 439 -10.24 14.94 -5.07
CA TYR A 439 -9.58 15.15 -6.36
C TYR A 439 -10.52 15.92 -7.29
N ASP A 440 -9.98 16.93 -7.96
CA ASP A 440 -10.68 17.68 -9.00
C ASP A 440 -9.73 17.91 -10.18
N PHE A 441 -10.17 17.61 -11.38
CA PHE A 441 -9.39 17.75 -12.60
C PHE A 441 -9.92 18.91 -13.42
N LYS A 442 -9.00 19.75 -13.89
CA LYS A 442 -9.31 20.88 -14.78
C LYS A 442 -8.43 20.84 -16.01
N ILE A 443 -9.00 21.02 -17.16
CA ILE A 443 -8.31 20.99 -18.44
C ILE A 443 -7.28 22.11 -18.55
N GLY A 444 -7.60 23.30 -18.03
CA GLY A 444 -6.74 24.48 -18.06
C GLY A 444 -7.43 25.65 -17.37
N LEU A 445 -6.76 26.82 -17.35
CA LEU A 445 -7.30 28.07 -16.80
C LEU A 445 -7.73 29.06 -17.88
N HIS A 446 -7.81 28.62 -19.13
CA HIS A 446 -8.23 29.45 -20.26
C HIS A 446 -9.53 28.94 -20.85
N ARG A 447 -10.36 29.85 -21.35
CA ARG A 447 -11.59 29.51 -22.06
C ARG A 447 -11.27 28.75 -23.34
N LEU A 448 -12.05 27.71 -23.62
CA LEU A 448 -11.96 26.92 -24.85
C LEU A 448 -12.78 27.60 -25.97
N ASP A 449 -12.71 28.90 -26.07
CA ASP A 449 -13.27 29.70 -27.15
C ASP A 449 -12.18 30.20 -28.10
N ASP A 450 -12.56 30.78 -29.24
CA ASP A 450 -11.63 31.25 -30.27
C ASP A 450 -10.65 32.32 -29.79
N LYS A 451 -10.89 32.92 -28.61
CA LYS A 451 -10.03 33.95 -28.02
C LYS A 451 -9.05 33.44 -26.98
N GLY A 452 -9.28 32.25 -26.44
CA GLY A 452 -8.39 31.62 -25.45
C GLY A 452 -8.12 32.46 -24.20
N ALA A 453 -9.06 33.33 -23.83
CA ALA A 453 -8.90 34.29 -22.72
C ALA A 453 -8.82 33.52 -21.37
N PHE A 454 -8.14 34.11 -20.39
CA PHE A 454 -8.10 33.59 -19.02
C PHE A 454 -9.51 33.56 -18.43
N ASP A 455 -9.87 32.44 -17.79
CA ASP A 455 -11.19 32.19 -17.23
C ASP A 455 -11.20 32.43 -15.71
N GLU A 456 -11.55 33.66 -15.32
CA GLU A 456 -11.64 34.09 -13.92
C GLU A 456 -12.72 33.30 -13.15
N ASP A 457 -13.83 32.94 -13.80
CA ASP A 457 -14.89 32.16 -13.18
C ASP A 457 -14.42 30.74 -12.82
N LEU A 458 -13.61 30.15 -13.70
CA LEU A 458 -12.98 28.88 -13.45
C LEU A 458 -11.98 28.96 -12.29
N LEU A 459 -11.19 30.03 -12.23
CA LEU A 459 -10.26 30.25 -11.11
C LEU A 459 -11.02 30.38 -9.79
N HIS A 460 -12.13 31.07 -9.74
CA HIS A 460 -12.99 31.17 -8.56
C HIS A 460 -13.58 29.79 -8.17
N LYS A 461 -13.89 28.92 -9.13
CA LYS A 461 -14.33 27.54 -8.86
C LYS A 461 -13.20 26.73 -8.24
N VAL A 462 -11.97 26.86 -8.77
CA VAL A 462 -10.78 26.18 -8.20
C VAL A 462 -10.58 26.58 -6.74
N PHE A 463 -10.64 27.86 -6.40
CA PHE A 463 -10.52 28.33 -5.02
C PHE A 463 -11.63 27.79 -4.11
N ARG A 464 -12.87 27.78 -4.58
CA ARG A 464 -13.99 27.18 -3.82
C ARG A 464 -13.78 25.69 -3.57
N THR A 465 -13.33 24.95 -4.57
CA THR A 465 -13.01 23.53 -4.45
C THR A 465 -11.89 23.30 -3.43
N LEU A 466 -10.79 24.05 -3.52
CA LEU A 466 -9.69 23.97 -2.56
C LEU A 466 -10.14 24.28 -1.12
N THR A 467 -10.99 25.31 -0.96
CA THR A 467 -11.55 25.66 0.35
C THR A 467 -12.45 24.56 0.89
N ALA A 468 -13.29 23.95 0.04
CA ALA A 468 -14.14 22.84 0.44
C ALA A 468 -13.31 21.60 0.85
N MET A 469 -12.25 21.29 0.10
CA MET A 469 -11.32 20.20 0.45
C MET A 469 -10.59 20.47 1.78
N ALA A 470 -10.15 21.72 2.02
CA ALA A 470 -9.49 22.10 3.27
C ALA A 470 -10.42 22.00 4.49
N ASN A 471 -11.72 22.23 4.30
CA ASN A 471 -12.73 22.11 5.36
C ASN A 471 -13.13 20.65 5.69
N HIS A 472 -12.64 19.67 4.94
CA HIS A 472 -12.99 18.27 5.14
C HIS A 472 -12.25 17.61 6.33
N GLY A 473 -11.28 18.32 6.93
CA GLY A 473 -10.53 17.91 8.13
C GLY A 473 -9.05 18.30 8.05
N LEU A 474 -8.43 18.48 9.22
CA LEU A 474 -7.04 18.95 9.34
C LEU A 474 -6.00 17.98 8.72
N ASP A 475 -6.33 16.69 8.62
CA ASP A 475 -5.45 15.64 8.10
C ASP A 475 -5.75 15.26 6.63
N ASN A 476 -6.72 15.89 6.00
CA ASN A 476 -7.09 15.59 4.61
C ASN A 476 -6.29 16.42 3.63
N VAL A 477 -5.66 15.75 2.66
CA VAL A 477 -4.97 16.41 1.54
C VAL A 477 -5.85 16.29 0.31
N GLY A 478 -6.31 17.43 -0.20
CA GLY A 478 -7.04 17.51 -1.46
C GLY A 478 -6.16 18.03 -2.60
N TYR A 479 -6.46 17.60 -3.83
CA TYR A 479 -5.69 17.97 -5.00
C TYR A 479 -6.60 18.54 -6.10
N VAL A 480 -6.26 19.71 -6.60
CA VAL A 480 -6.78 20.21 -7.87
C VAL A 480 -5.67 20.12 -8.90
N ILE A 481 -5.90 19.33 -9.93
CA ILE A 481 -4.90 19.06 -10.96
C ILE A 481 -5.33 19.73 -12.25
N ILE A 482 -4.49 20.63 -12.77
CA ILE A 482 -4.76 21.45 -13.94
C ILE A 482 -3.89 20.95 -15.11
N GLY A 483 -4.49 20.84 -16.30
CA GLY A 483 -3.81 20.31 -17.49
C GLY A 483 -4.14 18.86 -17.81
N ILE A 484 -5.17 18.31 -17.18
CA ILE A 484 -5.62 16.93 -17.40
C ILE A 484 -7.07 16.94 -17.86
N ALA A 485 -7.35 16.24 -18.95
CA ALA A 485 -8.70 15.97 -19.40
C ALA A 485 -9.15 14.60 -18.87
N ASP A 486 -10.28 14.55 -18.19
CA ASP A 486 -10.93 13.35 -17.68
C ASP A 486 -11.80 12.67 -18.75
N LYS A 487 -12.14 13.38 -19.83
CA LYS A 487 -12.93 12.87 -20.96
C LYS A 487 -12.20 13.08 -22.29
N GLU A 488 -12.34 12.11 -23.19
CA GLU A 488 -11.73 12.18 -24.51
C GLU A 488 -12.31 13.35 -25.35
N THR A 489 -13.60 13.63 -25.21
CA THR A 489 -14.28 14.75 -25.85
C THR A 489 -13.68 16.11 -25.46
N ASP A 490 -13.23 16.24 -24.23
CA ASP A 490 -12.63 17.47 -23.72
C ASP A 490 -11.18 17.61 -24.17
N ALA A 491 -10.46 16.50 -24.27
CA ALA A 491 -9.12 16.48 -24.86
C ALA A 491 -9.14 16.83 -26.35
N GLU A 492 -10.17 16.43 -27.09
CA GLU A 492 -10.32 16.74 -28.51
C GLU A 492 -10.61 18.24 -28.77
N ARG A 493 -11.30 18.90 -27.86
CA ARG A 493 -11.53 20.35 -27.92
C ARG A 493 -10.25 21.17 -27.83
N LEU A 494 -9.19 20.62 -27.25
CA LEU A 494 -7.89 21.30 -27.12
C LEU A 494 -7.01 21.16 -28.36
N ARG A 495 -7.28 20.20 -29.26
CA ARG A 495 -6.49 19.96 -30.47
C ARG A 495 -6.26 21.19 -31.37
N PRO A 496 -7.24 22.09 -31.57
CA PRO A 496 -7.04 23.27 -32.42
C PRO A 496 -6.07 24.31 -31.83
N PHE A 497 -5.90 24.29 -30.48
CA PHE A 497 -5.17 25.33 -29.76
C PHE A 497 -3.73 24.96 -29.41
N MET A 498 -3.33 23.68 -29.60
CA MET A 498 -2.05 23.18 -29.12
C MET A 498 -1.43 22.13 -30.05
N VAL A 499 -0.13 22.24 -30.33
CA VAL A 499 0.70 21.14 -30.85
C VAL A 499 1.05 20.26 -29.68
N LEU A 500 0.34 19.15 -29.50
CA LEU A 500 0.40 18.31 -28.31
C LEU A 500 0.92 16.92 -28.63
N SER A 501 1.90 16.44 -27.87
CA SER A 501 2.14 15.01 -27.69
C SER A 501 1.15 14.46 -26.64
N ARG A 502 0.44 13.41 -27.03
CA ARG A 502 -0.61 12.78 -26.25
C ARG A 502 -0.02 11.62 -25.45
N LEU A 503 -0.05 11.70 -24.13
CA LEU A 503 0.25 10.58 -23.26
C LEU A 503 -1.06 10.04 -22.68
N ILE A 504 -1.39 8.80 -22.98
CA ILE A 504 -2.57 8.12 -22.44
C ILE A 504 -2.12 7.28 -21.26
N MET A 505 -2.61 7.60 -20.06
CA MET A 505 -2.43 6.78 -18.86
C MET A 505 -3.79 6.26 -18.40
N LYS A 506 -4.06 4.98 -18.63
CA LYS A 506 -5.37 4.35 -18.33
C LYS A 506 -6.54 5.16 -18.88
N ASN A 507 -7.32 5.81 -18.03
CA ASN A 507 -8.51 6.58 -18.40
C ASN A 507 -8.26 8.10 -18.53
N PHE A 508 -7.00 8.55 -18.42
CA PHE A 508 -6.65 9.97 -18.46
C PHE A 508 -5.73 10.30 -19.62
N ILE A 509 -5.94 11.46 -20.21
CA ILE A 509 -5.12 11.98 -21.27
C ILE A 509 -4.28 13.11 -20.70
N LEU A 510 -2.98 12.85 -20.54
CA LEU A 510 -1.99 13.85 -20.19
C LEU A 510 -1.60 14.63 -21.42
N GLN A 511 -1.59 15.94 -21.31
CA GLN A 511 -1.19 16.84 -22.37
C GLN A 511 0.14 17.49 -22.02
N GLU A 512 1.15 17.28 -22.84
CA GLU A 512 2.48 17.85 -22.66
C GLU A 512 2.54 19.22 -23.33
N TRP A 513 2.86 20.25 -22.54
CA TRP A 513 3.06 21.60 -23.04
C TRP A 513 4.43 21.70 -23.71
N THR A 514 4.49 21.78 -25.04
CA THR A 514 5.73 22.19 -25.71
C THR A 514 5.84 23.70 -25.73
N LYS A 515 6.98 24.22 -25.28
CA LYS A 515 7.32 25.64 -25.23
C LYS A 515 7.12 26.33 -26.58
N LYS A 516 6.01 27.01 -26.72
CA LYS A 516 5.90 28.19 -27.60
C LYS A 516 4.91 29.17 -26.96
N GLN A 517 5.35 29.82 -25.96
CA GLN A 517 5.02 31.16 -25.44
C GLN A 517 5.27 31.17 -23.92
N THR A 518 6.46 31.63 -23.58
CA THR A 518 6.83 32.01 -22.23
C THR A 518 6.18 33.35 -21.92
N SER A 519 5.13 33.34 -21.12
CA SER A 519 4.90 34.40 -20.15
C SER A 519 5.03 33.78 -18.77
N THR A 520 6.14 34.10 -18.14
CA THR A 520 6.52 33.63 -16.81
C THR A 520 5.58 34.23 -15.79
N ILE A 521 4.70 33.41 -15.20
CA ILE A 521 4.08 33.76 -13.92
C ILE A 521 4.98 33.13 -12.85
N ARG A 522 5.77 33.95 -12.16
CA ARG A 522 6.39 33.58 -10.88
C ARG A 522 5.35 33.84 -9.78
N VAL A 523 4.95 32.80 -9.07
CA VAL A 523 4.32 32.88 -7.75
C VAL A 523 5.35 32.40 -6.73
#